data_a694cf233c915f90b0160d66215ba2c5
#
_entry.id   a694cf233c915f90b0160d66215ba2c5
#
_cell.length_a   1.000
_cell.length_b   1.000
_cell.length_c   1.000
_cell.angle_alpha   90.00
_cell.angle_beta   90.00
_cell.angle_gamma   90.00
#
_symmetry.space_group_name_H-M   'P 1'
#
loop_
_entity.id
_entity.type
_entity.pdbx_description
1 polymer ?
#
loop_
_entity_poly.entity_id
_entity_poly.type
_entity_poly.pdbx_seq_one_letter_code
_entity_poly.pdbx_strand_id
1 'polypeptide(L)'
;SVMEQQAEAIQLSQSKTATSKKMNKLKKQINFDFIQSDIGSLRRDSQEAIARVQTLVEDVTEFCSTDRREIAEEDINKLLDRSLNLASNELRFKTEVVKQYSRLPRMFCDGNQLVQTFLNLLFNAVESIETKGTITVRTGTHSSMIWIDIADTGVGISDENLGKIFNPFFTTQTSESGSGIGLQQVQG
;
A
#
# COMPACT_ATOMS: atom_id res chain seq x y z
N SER A 1 56.71 34.24 12.10
CA SER A 1 57.76 33.19 11.95
C SER A 1 57.06 31.83 11.86
N VAL A 2 57.71 30.84 11.23
CA VAL A 2 57.15 29.46 11.11
C VAL A 2 56.81 28.85 12.46
N MET A 3 57.54 29.19 13.49
CA MET A 3 57.30 28.74 14.86
C MET A 3 56.00 29.29 15.49
N GLU A 4 55.62 30.52 15.18
CA GLU A 4 54.36 31.13 15.67
C GLU A 4 53.15 30.49 15.00
N GLN A 5 53.20 30.19 13.68
CA GLN A 5 52.11 29.47 12.97
C GLN A 5 51.94 28.05 13.48
N GLN A 6 53.00 27.33 13.87
CA GLN A 6 52.91 26.00 14.46
C GLN A 6 52.33 26.06 15.87
N ALA A 7 52.68 27.03 16.69
CA ALA A 7 52.09 27.22 18.03
C ALA A 7 50.59 27.52 17.97
N GLU A 8 50.16 28.35 17.03
CA GLU A 8 48.76 28.70 16.82
C GLU A 8 47.92 27.51 16.31
N ALA A 9 48.48 26.69 15.41
CA ALA A 9 47.85 25.47 14.94
C ALA A 9 47.68 24.42 16.07
N ILE A 10 48.64 24.28 16.97
CA ILE A 10 48.57 23.39 18.12
C ILE A 10 47.53 23.87 19.13
N GLN A 11 47.46 25.18 19.40
CA GLN A 11 46.43 25.76 20.27
C GLN A 11 45.01 25.56 19.74
N LEU A 12 44.81 25.78 18.42
CA LEU A 12 43.54 25.53 17.74
C LEU A 12 43.12 24.05 17.79
N SER A 13 44.06 23.13 17.62
CA SER A 13 43.83 21.70 17.71
C SER A 13 43.44 21.28 19.14
N GLN A 14 44.11 21.79 20.15
CA GLN A 14 43.79 21.51 21.55
C GLN A 14 42.40 22.08 21.96
N SER A 15 42.07 23.30 21.50
CA SER A 15 40.77 23.92 21.73
C SER A 15 39.64 23.10 21.09
N LYS A 16 39.80 22.65 19.85
CA LYS A 16 38.82 21.77 19.16
C LYS A 16 38.62 20.46 19.89
N THR A 17 39.68 19.86 20.40
CA THR A 17 39.63 18.59 21.15
C THR A 17 38.92 18.76 22.50
N ALA A 18 39.16 19.87 23.21
CA ALA A 18 38.46 20.17 24.46
C ALA A 18 36.97 20.42 24.25
N THR A 19 36.61 21.16 23.21
CA THR A 19 35.23 21.43 22.86
C THR A 19 34.49 20.15 22.45
N SER A 20 35.12 19.27 21.67
CA SER A 20 34.57 17.97 21.27
C SER A 20 34.32 17.07 22.48
N LYS A 21 35.25 17.00 23.46
CA LYS A 21 35.07 16.25 24.71
C LYS A 21 33.91 16.78 25.55
N LYS A 22 33.76 18.10 25.64
CA LYS A 22 32.64 18.75 26.36
C LYS A 22 31.28 18.46 25.68
N MET A 23 31.25 18.51 24.36
CA MET A 23 30.06 18.18 23.57
C MET A 23 29.64 16.71 23.76
N ASN A 24 30.58 15.77 23.70
CA ASN A 24 30.32 14.36 23.91
C ASN A 24 29.85 14.05 25.35
N LYS A 25 30.34 14.78 26.34
CA LYS A 25 29.87 14.68 27.73
C LYS A 25 28.42 15.18 27.86
N LEU A 26 28.09 16.30 27.24
CA LEU A 26 26.72 16.84 27.20
C LEU A 26 25.76 15.88 26.48
N LYS A 27 26.14 15.36 25.31
CA LYS A 27 25.33 14.36 24.58
C LYS A 27 25.01 13.13 25.43
N LYS A 28 25.98 12.62 26.21
CA LYS A 28 25.77 11.52 27.15
C LYS A 28 24.84 11.90 28.28
N GLN A 29 24.97 13.10 28.86
CA GLN A 29 24.14 13.55 29.99
C GLN A 29 22.65 13.68 29.61
N ILE A 30 22.32 14.07 28.39
CA ILE A 30 20.94 14.23 27.92
C ILE A 30 20.40 12.98 27.19
N ASN A 31 21.17 11.87 27.17
CA ASN A 31 20.82 10.68 26.38
C ASN A 31 20.45 11.02 24.92
N PHE A 32 21.28 11.85 24.29
CA PHE A 32 20.98 12.43 22.96
C PHE A 32 20.66 11.36 21.91
N ASP A 33 21.40 10.22 21.92
CA ASP A 33 21.20 9.13 20.98
C ASP A 33 19.83 8.45 21.19
N PHE A 34 19.38 8.34 22.44
CA PHE A 34 18.03 7.85 22.77
C PHE A 34 16.95 8.80 22.25
N ILE A 35 17.09 10.10 22.54
CA ILE A 35 16.13 11.12 22.06
C ILE A 35 16.07 11.13 20.52
N GLN A 36 17.21 11.03 19.86
CA GLN A 36 17.28 11.00 18.39
C GLN A 36 16.60 9.76 17.81
N SER A 37 16.78 8.60 18.44
CA SER A 37 16.08 7.37 18.06
C SER A 37 14.58 7.45 18.30
N ASP A 38 14.19 7.99 19.46
CA ASP A 38 12.78 8.13 19.88
C ASP A 38 12.01 9.10 18.96
N ILE A 39 12.62 10.25 18.62
CA ILE A 39 12.05 11.18 17.61
C ILE A 39 11.93 10.49 16.25
N GLY A 40 12.90 9.66 15.88
CA GLY A 40 12.86 8.90 14.64
C GLY A 40 11.71 7.88 14.58
N SER A 41 11.42 7.19 15.67
CA SER A 41 10.27 6.28 15.77
C SER A 41 8.95 7.04 15.80
N LEU A 42 8.81 8.05 16.65
CA LEU A 42 7.62 8.90 16.71
C LEU A 42 7.24 9.51 15.37
N ARG A 43 8.24 9.92 14.57
CA ARG A 43 7.99 10.43 13.22
C ARG A 43 7.42 9.35 12.31
N ARG A 44 7.98 8.13 12.33
CA ARG A 44 7.46 7.01 11.53
C ARG A 44 6.05 6.65 11.93
N ASP A 45 5.81 6.47 13.22
CA ASP A 45 4.50 6.11 13.77
C ASP A 45 3.44 7.17 13.41
N SER A 46 3.82 8.46 13.46
CA SER A 46 2.94 9.55 13.04
C SER A 46 2.65 9.55 11.53
N GLN A 47 3.66 9.28 10.70
CA GLN A 47 3.48 9.18 9.24
C GLN A 47 2.58 8.00 8.88
N GLU A 48 2.74 6.86 9.53
CA GLU A 48 1.89 5.68 9.34
C GLU A 48 0.45 5.96 9.79
N ALA A 49 0.26 6.64 10.93
CA ALA A 49 -1.08 7.02 11.40
C ALA A 49 -1.77 7.99 10.43
N ILE A 50 -1.04 8.97 9.87
CA ILE A 50 -1.58 9.91 8.86
C ILE A 50 -1.95 9.15 7.58
N ALA A 51 -1.11 8.24 7.10
CA ALA A 51 -1.41 7.44 5.92
C ALA A 51 -2.69 6.62 6.11
N ARG A 52 -2.90 6.01 7.28
CA ARG A 52 -4.15 5.29 7.62
C ARG A 52 -5.38 6.20 7.59
N VAL A 53 -5.26 7.40 8.17
CA VAL A 53 -6.37 8.38 8.14
C VAL A 53 -6.68 8.82 6.71
N GLN A 54 -5.65 9.03 5.88
CA GLN A 54 -5.84 9.36 4.46
C GLN A 54 -6.60 8.25 3.72
N THR A 55 -6.19 6.99 3.88
CA THR A 55 -6.89 5.84 3.27
C THR A 55 -8.35 5.78 3.75
N LEU A 56 -8.61 5.93 5.06
CA LEU A 56 -9.98 5.93 5.58
C LEU A 56 -10.83 7.09 5.03
N VAL A 57 -10.24 8.28 4.87
CA VAL A 57 -10.94 9.44 4.27
C VAL A 57 -11.21 9.20 2.79
N GLU A 58 -10.27 8.62 2.06
CA GLU A 58 -10.45 8.24 0.66
C GLU A 58 -11.56 7.20 0.52
N ASP A 59 -11.54 6.14 1.30
CA ASP A 59 -12.57 5.08 1.34
C ASP A 59 -13.96 5.65 1.66
N VAL A 60 -14.07 6.52 2.66
CA VAL A 60 -15.34 7.18 3.03
C VAL A 60 -15.80 8.17 1.95
N THR A 61 -14.87 8.92 1.37
CA THR A 61 -15.19 9.88 0.30
C THR A 61 -15.68 9.14 -0.95
N GLU A 62 -15.07 8.01 -1.27
CA GLU A 62 -15.50 7.15 -2.36
C GLU A 62 -16.88 6.55 -2.09
N PHE A 63 -17.12 6.06 -0.88
CA PHE A 63 -18.46 5.59 -0.45
C PHE A 63 -19.54 6.69 -0.55
N CYS A 64 -19.17 7.94 -0.25
CA CYS A 64 -20.10 9.09 -0.35
C CYS A 64 -20.24 9.64 -1.77
N SER A 65 -19.28 9.36 -2.69
CA SER A 65 -19.26 9.91 -4.06
C SER A 65 -20.22 9.20 -5.02
N THR A 66 -21.13 8.37 -4.53
CA THR A 66 -22.11 7.61 -5.32
C THR A 66 -23.00 8.48 -6.25
N ASP A 67 -22.86 9.81 -6.18
CA ASP A 67 -23.76 10.76 -6.86
C ASP A 67 -23.36 11.12 -8.31
N ARG A 68 -22.24 10.61 -8.85
CA ARG A 68 -21.86 10.81 -10.26
C ARG A 68 -21.46 9.48 -10.93
N ARG A 69 -22.42 8.56 -11.03
CA ARG A 69 -22.22 7.36 -11.84
C ARG A 69 -22.16 7.76 -13.31
N GLU A 70 -21.00 7.68 -13.89
CA GLU A 70 -20.78 7.92 -15.32
C GLU A 70 -20.90 6.58 -16.05
N ILE A 71 -22.15 6.23 -16.39
CA ILE A 71 -22.43 5.00 -17.14
C ILE A 71 -22.08 5.23 -18.61
N ALA A 72 -21.08 4.50 -19.09
CA ALA A 72 -20.63 4.52 -20.49
C ALA A 72 -20.53 3.10 -21.06
N GLU A 73 -20.43 3.01 -22.37
CA GLU A 73 -20.18 1.73 -23.06
C GLU A 73 -18.70 1.35 -22.93
N GLU A 74 -18.39 0.36 -22.07
CA GLU A 74 -17.05 -0.01 -21.69
C GLU A 74 -16.63 -1.39 -22.23
N ASP A 75 -15.30 -1.57 -22.34
CA ASP A 75 -14.62 -2.82 -22.65
C ASP A 75 -13.98 -3.34 -21.36
N ILE A 76 -14.56 -4.39 -20.78
CA ILE A 76 -14.14 -4.95 -19.48
C ILE A 76 -12.69 -5.42 -19.49
N ASN A 77 -12.21 -6.01 -20.60
CA ASN A 77 -10.82 -6.45 -20.68
C ASN A 77 -9.84 -5.26 -20.61
N LYS A 78 -10.22 -4.10 -21.18
CA LYS A 78 -9.42 -2.87 -21.07
C LYS A 78 -9.45 -2.27 -19.67
N LEU A 79 -10.57 -2.35 -18.96
CA LEU A 79 -10.65 -1.92 -17.55
C LEU A 79 -9.77 -2.80 -16.66
N LEU A 80 -9.76 -4.13 -16.87
CA LEU A 80 -8.86 -5.05 -16.19
C LEU A 80 -7.38 -4.72 -16.48
N ASP A 81 -7.03 -4.46 -17.74
CA ASP A 81 -5.67 -4.05 -18.10
C ASP A 81 -5.26 -2.73 -17.44
N ARG A 82 -6.19 -1.75 -17.37
CA ARG A 82 -5.96 -0.49 -16.65
C ARG A 82 -5.70 -0.74 -15.17
N SER A 83 -6.47 -1.60 -14.52
CA SER A 83 -6.30 -1.95 -13.10
C SER A 83 -4.97 -2.67 -12.86
N LEU A 84 -4.59 -3.63 -13.71
CA LEU A 84 -3.30 -4.31 -13.62
C LEU A 84 -2.12 -3.36 -13.81
N ASN A 85 -2.24 -2.37 -14.71
CA ASN A 85 -1.21 -1.35 -14.89
C ASN A 85 -1.09 -0.44 -13.65
N LEU A 86 -2.21 -0.04 -13.05
CA LEU A 86 -2.22 0.76 -11.82
C LEU A 86 -1.61 -0.01 -10.64
N ALA A 87 -1.92 -1.31 -10.50
CA ALA A 87 -1.38 -2.18 -9.45
C ALA A 87 0.04 -2.71 -9.76
N SER A 88 0.67 -2.31 -10.87
CA SER A 88 1.91 -2.92 -11.37
C SER A 88 3.09 -2.85 -10.40
N ASN A 89 3.15 -1.81 -9.56
CA ASN A 89 4.22 -1.66 -8.58
C ASN A 89 4.17 -2.74 -7.50
N GLU A 90 2.99 -3.04 -6.99
CA GLU A 90 2.75 -4.05 -5.95
C GLU A 90 2.88 -5.45 -6.53
N LEU A 91 2.34 -5.67 -7.74
CA LEU A 91 2.34 -6.96 -8.42
C LEU A 91 3.75 -7.46 -8.74
N ARG A 92 4.61 -6.60 -9.33
CA ARG A 92 5.91 -7.00 -9.92
C ARG A 92 6.90 -7.63 -8.95
N PHE A 93 6.78 -7.39 -7.64
CA PHE A 93 7.73 -7.88 -6.65
C PHE A 93 7.43 -9.29 -6.18
N LYS A 94 6.15 -9.66 -6.13
CA LYS A 94 5.69 -10.91 -5.55
C LYS A 94 4.96 -11.82 -6.53
N THR A 95 4.44 -11.28 -7.65
CA THR A 95 3.47 -12.02 -8.46
C THR A 95 3.84 -12.09 -9.93
N GLU A 96 3.54 -13.24 -10.55
CA GLU A 96 3.40 -13.39 -11.98
C GLU A 96 1.93 -13.26 -12.35
N VAL A 97 1.60 -12.39 -13.32
CA VAL A 97 0.22 -12.17 -13.77
C VAL A 97 -0.03 -12.94 -15.06
N VAL A 98 -0.98 -13.87 -15.03
CA VAL A 98 -1.42 -14.66 -16.17
C VAL A 98 -2.79 -14.17 -16.62
N LYS A 99 -2.90 -13.69 -17.86
CA LYS A 99 -4.15 -13.20 -18.46
C LYS A 99 -4.75 -14.26 -19.39
N GLN A 100 -5.99 -14.61 -19.17
CA GLN A 100 -6.77 -15.57 -19.96
C GLN A 100 -8.11 -14.94 -20.35
N TYR A 101 -8.06 -13.92 -21.22
CA TYR A 101 -9.23 -13.16 -21.62
C TYR A 101 -9.95 -13.82 -22.78
N SER A 102 -11.27 -13.94 -22.64
CA SER A 102 -12.17 -14.23 -23.76
C SER A 102 -12.62 -12.94 -24.46
N ARG A 103 -13.13 -13.08 -25.68
CA ARG A 103 -13.78 -11.95 -26.35
C ARG A 103 -15.12 -11.64 -25.66
N LEU A 104 -15.23 -10.44 -25.12
CA LEU A 104 -16.43 -9.99 -24.43
C LEU A 104 -17.21 -8.97 -25.26
N PRO A 105 -18.55 -8.91 -25.15
CA PRO A 105 -19.32 -7.77 -25.63
C PRO A 105 -19.00 -6.53 -24.78
N ARG A 106 -19.18 -5.36 -25.37
CA ARG A 106 -19.19 -4.13 -24.58
C ARG A 106 -20.44 -4.08 -23.71
N MET A 107 -20.32 -3.44 -22.54
CA MET A 107 -21.45 -3.26 -21.63
C MET A 107 -21.51 -1.83 -21.09
N PHE A 108 -22.72 -1.38 -20.79
CA PHE A 108 -22.95 -0.11 -20.12
C PHE A 108 -22.72 -0.26 -18.61
N CYS A 109 -21.69 0.40 -18.10
CA CYS A 109 -21.33 0.36 -16.69
C CYS A 109 -20.53 1.60 -16.27
N ASP A 110 -20.35 1.78 -14.98
CA ASP A 110 -19.39 2.74 -14.45
C ASP A 110 -17.98 2.12 -14.48
N GLY A 111 -17.17 2.55 -15.46
CA GLY A 111 -15.81 2.04 -15.66
C GLY A 111 -14.87 2.34 -14.49
N ASN A 112 -15.05 3.47 -13.80
CA ASN A 112 -14.22 3.85 -12.66
C ASN A 112 -14.55 2.98 -11.45
N GLN A 113 -15.81 2.71 -11.17
CA GLN A 113 -16.23 1.80 -10.11
C GLN A 113 -15.70 0.38 -10.33
N LEU A 114 -15.75 -0.11 -11.59
CA LEU A 114 -15.18 -1.43 -11.90
C LEU A 114 -13.66 -1.48 -11.76
N VAL A 115 -12.95 -0.44 -12.19
CA VAL A 115 -11.49 -0.35 -11.97
C VAL A 115 -11.16 -0.41 -10.50
N GLN A 116 -11.89 0.30 -9.65
CA GLN A 116 -11.69 0.26 -8.20
C GLN A 116 -11.97 -1.14 -7.63
N THR A 117 -13.06 -1.76 -8.04
CA THR A 117 -13.40 -3.14 -7.66
C THR A 117 -12.26 -4.11 -8.03
N PHE A 118 -11.72 -3.99 -9.23
CA PHE A 118 -10.60 -4.84 -9.67
C PHE A 118 -9.32 -4.55 -8.89
N LEU A 119 -9.02 -3.29 -8.57
CA LEU A 119 -7.88 -2.94 -7.73
C LEU A 119 -7.99 -3.55 -6.33
N ASN A 120 -9.17 -3.48 -5.71
CA ASN A 120 -9.41 -4.08 -4.40
C ASN A 120 -9.17 -5.60 -4.42
N LEU A 121 -9.65 -6.29 -5.46
CA LEU A 121 -9.42 -7.73 -5.61
C LEU A 121 -7.95 -8.07 -5.88
N LEU A 122 -7.26 -7.28 -6.71
CA LEU A 122 -5.85 -7.48 -7.03
C LEU A 122 -4.95 -7.25 -5.80
N PHE A 123 -5.22 -6.21 -5.00
CA PHE A 123 -4.46 -5.96 -3.77
C PHE A 123 -4.68 -7.07 -2.76
N ASN A 124 -5.92 -7.54 -2.55
CA ASN A 124 -6.19 -8.69 -1.69
C ASN A 124 -5.42 -9.94 -2.16
N ALA A 125 -5.37 -10.19 -3.48
CA ALA A 125 -4.62 -11.30 -4.04
C ALA A 125 -3.10 -11.17 -3.81
N VAL A 126 -2.51 -9.98 -3.98
CA VAL A 126 -1.09 -9.72 -3.66
C VAL A 126 -0.78 -9.91 -2.19
N GLU A 127 -1.67 -9.45 -1.32
CA GLU A 127 -1.50 -9.52 0.14
C GLU A 127 -1.58 -10.97 0.64
N SER A 128 -2.42 -11.81 0.02
CA SER A 128 -2.53 -13.23 0.36
C SER A 128 -1.26 -14.02 0.02
N ILE A 129 -0.41 -13.52 -0.89
CA ILE A 129 0.82 -14.15 -1.34
C ILE A 129 1.99 -13.72 -0.45
N GLU A 130 2.55 -14.65 0.32
CA GLU A 130 3.62 -14.36 1.28
C GLU A 130 4.97 -14.03 0.60
N THR A 131 5.40 -14.84 -0.35
CA THR A 131 6.72 -14.68 -1.00
C THR A 131 6.60 -14.45 -2.50
N LYS A 132 6.30 -15.50 -3.26
CA LYS A 132 6.07 -15.46 -4.71
C LYS A 132 4.88 -16.32 -5.07
N GLY A 133 4.07 -15.85 -6.01
CA GLY A 133 2.89 -16.55 -6.48
C GLY A 133 2.42 -16.07 -7.84
N THR A 134 1.28 -16.59 -8.26
CA THR A 134 0.65 -16.27 -9.54
C THR A 134 -0.74 -15.73 -9.29
N ILE A 135 -1.09 -14.66 -10.00
CA ILE A 135 -2.47 -14.16 -10.10
C ILE A 135 -2.95 -14.43 -11.52
N THR A 136 -4.00 -15.21 -11.65
CA THR A 136 -4.61 -15.53 -12.94
C THR A 136 -5.92 -14.76 -13.09
N VAL A 137 -6.02 -13.93 -14.12
CA VAL A 137 -7.22 -13.17 -14.45
C VAL A 137 -7.89 -13.77 -15.67
N ARG A 138 -9.11 -14.26 -15.49
CA ARG A 138 -9.91 -14.89 -16.55
C ARG A 138 -11.17 -14.11 -16.80
N THR A 139 -11.61 -14.08 -18.04
CA THR A 139 -12.88 -13.49 -18.40
C THR A 139 -13.66 -14.39 -19.36
N GLY A 140 -14.97 -14.33 -19.30
CA GLY A 140 -15.81 -15.10 -20.21
C GLY A 140 -17.28 -14.67 -20.15
N THR A 141 -18.09 -15.34 -20.97
CA THR A 141 -19.52 -15.17 -20.98
C THR A 141 -20.22 -16.48 -20.70
N HIS A 142 -21.28 -16.42 -19.93
CA HIS A 142 -22.20 -17.54 -19.74
C HIS A 142 -23.63 -17.03 -19.84
N SER A 143 -24.37 -17.58 -20.81
CA SER A 143 -25.70 -17.08 -21.16
C SER A 143 -25.65 -15.60 -21.58
N SER A 144 -26.27 -14.68 -20.83
CA SER A 144 -26.24 -13.24 -21.07
C SER A 144 -25.36 -12.48 -20.04
N MET A 145 -24.58 -13.17 -19.24
CA MET A 145 -23.74 -12.59 -18.19
C MET A 145 -22.26 -12.64 -18.60
N ILE A 146 -21.53 -11.59 -18.26
CA ILE A 146 -20.07 -11.58 -18.25
C ILE A 146 -19.63 -12.04 -16.84
N TRP A 147 -18.66 -12.92 -16.82
CA TRP A 147 -17.99 -13.32 -15.58
C TRP A 147 -16.51 -12.95 -15.64
N ILE A 148 -15.97 -12.60 -14.49
CA ILE A 148 -14.57 -12.28 -14.28
C ILE A 148 -14.11 -13.13 -13.10
N ASP A 149 -12.95 -13.75 -13.25
CA ASP A 149 -12.33 -14.59 -12.23
C ASP A 149 -10.89 -14.09 -11.98
N ILE A 150 -10.58 -13.78 -10.75
CA ILE A 150 -9.25 -13.39 -10.29
C ILE A 150 -8.83 -14.43 -9.24
N ALA A 151 -7.95 -15.34 -9.64
CA ALA A 151 -7.46 -16.41 -8.79
C ALA A 151 -6.00 -16.17 -8.42
N ASP A 152 -5.69 -16.30 -7.14
CA ASP A 152 -4.33 -16.22 -6.59
C ASP A 152 -3.85 -17.57 -6.07
N THR A 153 -2.54 -17.67 -5.82
CA THR A 153 -1.90 -18.84 -5.20
C THR A 153 -1.46 -18.55 -3.76
N GLY A 154 -2.14 -17.63 -3.10
CA GLY A 154 -1.85 -17.23 -1.71
C GLY A 154 -2.35 -18.24 -0.68
N VAL A 155 -2.38 -17.81 0.59
CA VAL A 155 -2.75 -18.63 1.74
C VAL A 155 -4.24 -19.02 1.77
N GLY A 156 -5.06 -18.37 0.94
CA GLY A 156 -6.51 -18.60 0.90
C GLY A 156 -7.25 -18.02 2.10
N ILE A 157 -8.54 -18.33 2.18
CA ILE A 157 -9.46 -17.87 3.22
C ILE A 157 -9.97 -19.07 3.98
N SER A 158 -9.87 -19.08 5.31
CA SER A 158 -10.40 -20.17 6.15
C SER A 158 -11.92 -20.22 6.11
N ASP A 159 -12.52 -21.41 6.27
CA ASP A 159 -13.96 -21.61 6.25
C ASP A 159 -14.68 -20.75 7.29
N GLU A 160 -14.06 -20.50 8.44
CA GLU A 160 -14.61 -19.65 9.51
C GLU A 160 -14.75 -18.18 9.08
N ASN A 161 -13.93 -17.74 8.15
CA ASN A 161 -13.87 -16.36 7.68
C ASN A 161 -14.69 -16.12 6.40
N LEU A 162 -14.92 -17.16 5.58
CA LEU A 162 -15.66 -17.05 4.32
C LEU A 162 -17.01 -16.34 4.47
N GLY A 163 -17.74 -16.61 5.56
CA GLY A 163 -19.02 -15.95 5.83
C GLY A 163 -18.91 -14.49 6.30
N LYS A 164 -17.70 -13.98 6.55
CA LYS A 164 -17.45 -12.66 7.16
C LYS A 164 -16.71 -11.70 6.24
N ILE A 165 -16.11 -12.18 5.14
CA ILE A 165 -15.22 -11.38 4.28
C ILE A 165 -15.90 -10.17 3.63
N PHE A 166 -17.23 -10.19 3.50
CA PHE A 166 -18.02 -9.07 2.99
C PHE A 166 -18.57 -8.15 4.08
N ASN A 167 -18.32 -8.46 5.36
CA ASN A 167 -18.74 -7.58 6.44
C ASN A 167 -17.87 -6.33 6.46
N PRO A 168 -18.46 -5.13 6.65
CA PRO A 168 -17.68 -3.90 6.78
C PRO A 168 -16.62 -4.02 7.88
N PHE A 169 -15.42 -3.52 7.61
CA PHE A 169 -14.29 -3.51 8.55
C PHE A 169 -13.74 -4.89 8.95
N PHE A 170 -14.21 -5.97 8.31
CA PHE A 170 -13.65 -7.29 8.57
C PHE A 170 -12.30 -7.43 7.87
N THR A 171 -11.27 -7.73 8.63
CA THR A 171 -9.93 -8.06 8.14
C THR A 171 -9.30 -9.14 9.01
N THR A 172 -8.55 -10.03 8.40
CA THR A 172 -7.70 -11.02 9.10
C THR A 172 -6.26 -10.54 9.23
N GLN A 173 -5.96 -9.38 8.65
CA GLN A 173 -4.63 -8.80 8.68
C GLN A 173 -4.41 -8.04 9.98
N THR A 174 -3.20 -8.17 10.56
CA THR A 174 -2.78 -7.39 11.70
C THR A 174 -2.63 -5.92 11.29
N SER A 175 -3.51 -5.11 11.76
CA SER A 175 -3.64 -3.65 11.92
C SER A 175 -2.88 -2.64 11.02
N GLU A 176 -2.00 -3.01 10.10
CA GLU A 176 -1.17 -2.04 9.38
C GLU A 176 -1.54 -1.82 7.90
N SER A 177 -2.28 -2.71 7.24
CA SER A 177 -2.51 -2.63 5.80
C SER A 177 -3.95 -2.82 5.30
N GLY A 178 -4.93 -3.19 6.13
CA GLY A 178 -6.28 -3.48 5.65
C GLY A 178 -7.39 -2.68 6.35
N SER A 179 -8.12 -1.81 5.63
CA SER A 179 -9.31 -1.10 6.15
C SER A 179 -10.52 -2.03 6.35
N GLY A 180 -10.54 -3.22 5.73
CA GLY A 180 -11.66 -4.16 5.73
C GLY A 180 -12.89 -3.66 4.93
N ILE A 181 -12.74 -2.64 4.08
CA ILE A 181 -13.82 -2.06 3.27
C ILE A 181 -13.79 -2.58 1.82
N GLY A 182 -12.61 -2.96 1.30
CA GLY A 182 -12.43 -3.29 -0.11
C GLY A 182 -13.34 -4.40 -0.65
N LEU A 183 -13.53 -5.52 0.09
CA LEU A 183 -14.40 -6.62 -0.35
C LEU A 183 -15.89 -6.31 -0.23
N GLN A 184 -16.29 -5.42 0.68
CA GLN A 184 -17.67 -4.97 0.77
C GLN A 184 -18.11 -4.23 -0.50
N GLN A 185 -17.24 -3.42 -1.10
CA GLN A 185 -17.52 -2.69 -2.34
C GLN A 185 -17.74 -3.62 -3.55
N VAL A 186 -17.22 -4.85 -3.49
CA VAL A 186 -17.38 -5.86 -4.56
C VAL A 186 -18.79 -6.46 -4.57
N GLN A 187 -19.53 -6.43 -3.46
CA GLN A 187 -20.85 -7.07 -3.30
C GLN A 187 -22.00 -6.15 -3.74
N GLY A 188 -21.74 -4.86 -4.07
CA GLY A 188 -22.72 -3.80 -4.35
C GLY A 188 -23.47 -3.89 -5.67
#